data_88110f1da02cbdb8af0018990b243979
#
_entry.id   88110f1da02cbdb8af0018990b243979
#
_cell.length_a   1.000
_cell.length_b   1.000
_cell.length_c   1.000
_cell.angle_alpha   90.00
_cell.angle_beta   90.00
_cell.angle_gamma   90.00
#
_symmetry.space_group_name_H-M   'P 1'
#
loop_
_entity.id
_entity.type
_entity.pdbx_description
1 polymer ?
#
loop_
_entity_poly.entity_id
_entity_poly.type
_entity_poly.pdbx_seq_one_letter_code
_entity_poly.pdbx_strand_id
1 'polypeptide(L)'
;KRVYDRLQEMYGIGFKVSERTVRYYVSAKKKELYTNNDCSIPLEHSPGKAQADFGEADFIENGERFTGLYLTLSFPYSNAGFTQVFKGQNLECLETGLKNIFEYIGKIPGGILFDNPPTIVKKVLEYGKREITENFKRFALHYGFKTNFCNPARAQEKGHVENKVGYSRRNFFVPVPEFKDLEEFNKDLLEKAVQDMQRKHYKKGRLIADLFTEDLTAMHNLPETPFEIGRYEKVKADKYAKVRFDNKQYSTSPIFAGKQLWIRATAQEIIVMDEDWHEVIRHQRLYGKKQEAMNWVPYLQLMAKRPTALKYTAFFHQLPEILQEYFAQCYYPQKKASLNILR
;
A
#
# COMPACT_ATOMS: atom_id res chain seq x y z
N LYS A 1 -15.44 -26.97 8.66
CA LYS A 1 -14.35 -27.79 9.21
C LYS A 1 -14.64 -28.11 10.68
N ARG A 2 -14.64 -27.17 11.62
CA ARG A 2 -14.79 -27.41 13.07
C ARG A 2 -16.04 -28.24 13.46
N VAL A 3 -17.20 -28.07 12.78
CA VAL A 3 -18.40 -28.86 13.01
C VAL A 3 -18.18 -30.31 12.56
N TYR A 4 -17.52 -30.50 11.42
CA TYR A 4 -17.20 -31.85 10.91
C TYR A 4 -16.23 -32.57 11.85
N ASP A 5 -15.16 -31.92 12.26
CA ASP A 5 -14.17 -32.47 13.18
C ASP A 5 -14.85 -32.89 14.51
N ARG A 6 -15.75 -32.03 15.03
CA ARG A 6 -16.51 -32.34 16.26
C ARG A 6 -17.45 -33.52 16.12
N LEU A 7 -18.09 -33.68 14.94
CA LEU A 7 -18.93 -34.83 14.66
C LEU A 7 -18.11 -36.12 14.56
N GLN A 8 -16.92 -36.07 13.98
CA GLN A 8 -15.99 -37.21 13.97
C GLN A 8 -15.52 -37.59 15.37
N GLU A 9 -15.23 -36.62 16.24
CA GLU A 9 -14.86 -36.84 17.64
C GLU A 9 -16.02 -37.54 18.41
N MET A 10 -17.27 -37.12 18.16
CA MET A 10 -18.44 -37.64 18.88
C MET A 10 -18.89 -39.03 18.42
N TYR A 11 -18.81 -39.31 17.13
CA TYR A 11 -19.35 -40.51 16.52
C TYR A 11 -18.29 -41.52 16.03
N GLY A 12 -17.04 -41.17 16.07
CA GLY A 12 -15.88 -42.00 15.73
C GLY A 12 -15.97 -42.66 14.35
N ILE A 13 -15.55 -43.93 14.25
CA ILE A 13 -15.49 -44.70 12.99
C ILE A 13 -16.90 -44.92 12.36
N GLY A 14 -17.97 -44.75 13.12
CA GLY A 14 -19.36 -44.83 12.62
C GLY A 14 -19.81 -43.64 11.78
N PHE A 15 -19.07 -42.51 11.81
CA PHE A 15 -19.41 -41.29 11.07
C PHE A 15 -18.92 -41.36 9.63
N LYS A 16 -19.74 -41.88 8.72
CA LYS A 16 -19.41 -42.09 7.30
C LYS A 16 -19.82 -40.94 6.37
N VAL A 17 -20.09 -39.75 6.90
CA VAL A 17 -20.53 -38.58 6.13
C VAL A 17 -19.35 -37.74 5.71
N SER A 18 -19.33 -37.25 4.44
CA SER A 18 -18.24 -36.38 3.96
C SER A 18 -18.32 -34.98 4.57
N GLU A 19 -17.16 -34.30 4.68
CA GLU A 19 -17.11 -32.89 5.11
C GLU A 19 -18.00 -32.01 4.23
N ARG A 20 -18.04 -32.28 2.93
CA ARG A 20 -18.87 -31.55 1.96
C ARG A 20 -20.35 -31.65 2.30
N THR A 21 -20.82 -32.83 2.66
CA THR A 21 -22.23 -33.10 3.05
C THR A 21 -22.58 -32.35 4.33
N VAL A 22 -21.70 -32.40 5.33
CA VAL A 22 -21.91 -31.69 6.60
C VAL A 22 -21.92 -30.16 6.34
N ARG A 23 -21.04 -29.66 5.51
CA ARG A 23 -21.00 -28.24 5.14
C ARG A 23 -22.28 -27.79 4.42
N TYR A 24 -22.77 -28.59 3.49
CA TYR A 24 -24.03 -28.33 2.79
C TYR A 24 -25.22 -28.31 3.77
N TYR A 25 -25.33 -29.32 4.63
CA TYR A 25 -26.39 -29.41 5.65
C TYR A 25 -26.35 -28.23 6.63
N VAL A 26 -25.17 -27.88 7.14
CA VAL A 26 -25.00 -26.69 8.03
C VAL A 26 -25.40 -25.43 7.33
N SER A 27 -25.05 -25.26 6.03
CA SER A 27 -25.44 -24.10 5.24
C SER A 27 -26.96 -24.02 5.06
N ALA A 28 -27.61 -25.15 4.75
CA ALA A 28 -29.07 -25.22 4.61
C ALA A 28 -29.78 -24.90 5.94
N LYS A 29 -29.32 -25.50 7.04
CA LYS A 29 -29.88 -25.24 8.38
C LYS A 29 -29.60 -23.80 8.86
N LYS A 30 -28.48 -23.24 8.56
CA LYS A 30 -28.24 -21.79 8.81
C LYS A 30 -29.23 -20.92 8.06
N LYS A 31 -29.51 -21.20 6.79
CA LYS A 31 -30.53 -20.48 6.03
C LYS A 31 -31.92 -20.61 6.67
N GLU A 32 -32.29 -21.81 7.13
CA GLU A 32 -33.57 -22.06 7.76
C GLU A 32 -33.73 -21.40 9.14
N LEU A 33 -32.66 -21.44 9.98
CA LEU A 33 -32.65 -20.89 11.33
C LEU A 33 -32.41 -19.37 11.36
N TYR A 34 -31.69 -18.86 10.40
CA TYR A 34 -31.34 -17.44 10.27
C TYR A 34 -32.01 -16.77 9.07
N THR A 35 -33.18 -17.23 8.64
CA THR A 35 -34.13 -16.43 7.89
C THR A 35 -34.69 -15.34 8.81
N ASN A 36 -33.81 -14.58 9.41
CA ASN A 36 -34.20 -13.31 9.94
C ASN A 36 -34.50 -12.41 8.75
N ASN A 37 -35.76 -12.09 8.55
CA ASN A 37 -36.21 -10.94 7.81
C ASN A 37 -35.79 -9.67 8.59
N ASP A 38 -34.49 -9.52 8.89
CA ASP A 38 -33.94 -8.27 9.38
C ASP A 38 -34.02 -7.28 8.23
N CYS A 39 -35.14 -6.54 8.22
CA CYS A 39 -35.36 -5.45 7.32
C CYS A 39 -34.22 -4.45 7.55
N SER A 40 -33.26 -4.39 6.62
CA SER A 40 -32.17 -3.39 6.68
C SER A 40 -32.75 -2.04 6.31
N ILE A 41 -32.65 -1.08 7.22
CA ILE A 41 -33.02 0.31 6.94
C ILE A 41 -31.95 0.87 5.98
N PRO A 42 -32.32 1.39 4.78
CA PRO A 42 -31.37 2.02 3.88
C PRO A 42 -30.67 3.19 4.58
N LEU A 43 -29.34 3.17 4.63
CA LEU A 43 -28.57 4.28 5.17
C LEU A 43 -28.60 5.45 4.17
N GLU A 44 -28.97 6.63 4.67
CA GLU A 44 -28.79 7.89 3.93
C GLU A 44 -27.42 8.47 4.24
N HIS A 45 -26.74 8.92 3.20
CA HIS A 45 -25.42 9.52 3.31
C HIS A 45 -25.52 11.02 2.99
N SER A 46 -25.00 11.85 3.89
CA SER A 46 -24.87 13.29 3.66
C SER A 46 -23.72 13.56 2.68
N PRO A 47 -23.82 14.61 1.84
CA PRO A 47 -22.73 15.01 0.98
C PRO A 47 -21.47 15.39 1.75
N GLY A 48 -20.30 15.30 1.11
CA GLY A 48 -19.01 15.67 1.68
C GLY A 48 -18.41 14.66 2.66
N LYS A 49 -18.97 13.43 2.76
CA LYS A 49 -18.41 12.32 3.54
C LYS A 49 -17.88 11.24 2.64
N ALA A 50 -16.78 10.61 3.05
CA ALA A 50 -16.13 9.56 2.29
C ALA A 50 -15.96 8.26 3.10
N GLN A 51 -15.69 7.18 2.39
CA GLN A 51 -15.29 5.89 2.94
C GLN A 51 -14.02 5.45 2.24
N ALA A 52 -13.04 4.95 3.00
CA ALA A 52 -11.76 4.48 2.47
C ALA A 52 -11.52 3.02 2.82
N ASP A 53 -11.08 2.25 1.83
CA ASP A 53 -10.72 0.85 2.01
C ASP A 53 -9.66 0.40 1.00
N PHE A 54 -8.91 -0.64 1.36
CA PHE A 54 -7.94 -1.27 0.48
C PHE A 54 -8.53 -2.52 -0.18
N GLY A 55 -8.20 -2.69 -1.44
CA GLY A 55 -8.41 -3.93 -2.18
C GLY A 55 -7.11 -4.48 -2.72
N GLU A 56 -7.14 -5.70 -3.23
CA GLU A 56 -6.00 -6.39 -3.83
C GLU A 56 -6.30 -6.74 -5.29
N ALA A 57 -5.32 -6.54 -6.17
CA ALA A 57 -5.37 -6.93 -7.58
C ALA A 57 -3.97 -7.20 -8.13
N ASP A 58 -3.91 -7.87 -9.29
CA ASP A 58 -2.67 -8.12 -10.00
C ASP A 58 -2.39 -7.00 -11.00
N PHE A 59 -1.11 -6.69 -11.16
CA PHE A 59 -0.57 -5.68 -12.08
C PHE A 59 0.70 -6.18 -12.74
N ILE A 60 1.06 -5.58 -13.88
CA ILE A 60 2.32 -5.83 -14.60
C ILE A 60 3.05 -4.49 -14.73
N GLU A 61 4.22 -4.39 -14.10
CA GLU A 61 5.10 -3.21 -14.21
C GLU A 61 6.41 -3.61 -14.90
N ASN A 62 6.72 -2.99 -16.02
CA ASN A 62 7.90 -3.32 -16.85
C ASN A 62 8.01 -4.81 -17.19
N GLY A 63 6.88 -5.49 -17.46
CA GLY A 63 6.81 -6.92 -17.76
C GLY A 63 6.84 -7.84 -16.53
N GLU A 64 7.05 -7.33 -15.32
CA GLU A 64 7.03 -8.09 -14.08
C GLU A 64 5.64 -8.05 -13.41
N ARG A 65 5.05 -9.22 -13.19
CA ARG A 65 3.76 -9.35 -12.51
C ARG A 65 3.93 -9.25 -11.00
N PHE A 66 3.11 -8.44 -10.37
CA PHE A 66 3.03 -8.35 -8.91
C PHE A 66 1.58 -8.21 -8.45
N THR A 67 1.32 -8.64 -7.22
CA THR A 67 0.05 -8.36 -6.54
C THR A 67 0.18 -7.03 -5.81
N GLY A 68 -0.59 -6.06 -6.25
CA GLY A 68 -0.64 -4.72 -5.66
C GLY A 68 -1.85 -4.53 -4.77
N LEU A 69 -1.76 -3.53 -3.90
CA LEU A 69 -2.83 -3.08 -3.03
C LEU A 69 -3.33 -1.73 -3.52
N TYR A 70 -4.62 -1.56 -3.64
CA TYR A 70 -5.19 -0.30 -4.09
C TYR A 70 -6.12 0.30 -3.03
N LEU A 71 -5.85 1.55 -2.68
CA LEU A 71 -6.73 2.37 -1.87
C LEU A 71 -7.89 2.89 -2.72
N THR A 72 -9.11 2.72 -2.26
CA THR A 72 -10.29 3.36 -2.84
C THR A 72 -10.90 4.33 -1.85
N LEU A 73 -11.01 5.60 -2.23
CA LEU A 73 -11.79 6.62 -1.53
C LEU A 73 -13.11 6.79 -2.27
N SER A 74 -14.22 6.44 -1.63
CA SER A 74 -15.56 6.49 -2.22
C SER A 74 -16.44 7.50 -1.51
N PHE A 75 -17.36 8.13 -2.27
CA PHE A 75 -18.31 9.12 -1.79
C PHE A 75 -19.72 8.52 -1.87
N PRO A 76 -20.28 8.04 -0.75
CA PRO A 76 -21.55 7.31 -0.77
C PRO A 76 -22.74 8.13 -1.26
N TYR A 77 -22.71 9.45 -1.11
CA TYR A 77 -23.77 10.33 -1.55
C TYR A 77 -23.90 10.38 -3.08
N SER A 78 -22.78 10.60 -3.76
CA SER A 78 -22.72 10.70 -5.24
C SER A 78 -22.45 9.36 -5.92
N ASN A 79 -21.91 8.38 -5.21
CA ASN A 79 -21.31 7.16 -5.76
C ASN A 79 -20.04 7.41 -6.61
N ALA A 80 -19.41 8.58 -6.47
CA ALA A 80 -18.06 8.82 -6.98
C ALA A 80 -17.03 7.96 -6.24
N GLY A 81 -15.87 7.74 -6.83
CA GLY A 81 -14.79 7.03 -6.15
C GLY A 81 -13.49 7.11 -6.93
N PHE A 82 -12.41 7.30 -6.20
CA PHE A 82 -11.05 7.42 -6.71
C PHE A 82 -10.19 6.29 -6.18
N THR A 83 -9.24 5.83 -6.97
CA THR A 83 -8.42 4.67 -6.64
C THR A 83 -6.94 4.99 -6.89
N GLN A 84 -6.06 4.54 -5.98
CA GLN A 84 -4.61 4.66 -6.08
C GLN A 84 -3.95 3.33 -5.76
N VAL A 85 -2.99 2.89 -6.56
CA VAL A 85 -2.31 1.59 -6.44
C VAL A 85 -0.97 1.75 -5.72
N PHE A 86 -0.64 0.79 -4.88
CA PHE A 86 0.59 0.70 -4.11
C PHE A 86 1.15 -0.72 -4.09
N LYS A 87 2.44 -0.85 -3.84
CA LYS A 87 3.10 -2.16 -3.67
C LYS A 87 2.95 -2.72 -2.25
N GLY A 88 2.43 -1.93 -1.29
CA GLY A 88 2.22 -2.32 0.10
C GLY A 88 1.02 -1.65 0.74
N GLN A 89 0.68 -2.11 1.96
CA GLN A 89 -0.41 -1.57 2.78
C GLN A 89 0.17 -1.11 4.12
N ASN A 90 0.78 0.05 4.12
CA ASN A 90 1.29 0.71 5.32
C ASN A 90 0.67 2.10 5.46
N LEU A 91 1.02 2.80 6.55
CA LEU A 91 0.48 4.12 6.82
C LEU A 91 0.88 5.12 5.74
N GLU A 92 2.13 5.06 5.28
CA GLU A 92 2.65 5.96 4.26
C GLU A 92 1.92 5.78 2.92
N CYS A 93 1.54 4.55 2.54
CA CYS A 93 0.71 4.27 1.37
C CYS A 93 -0.69 4.87 1.49
N LEU A 94 -1.32 4.72 2.67
CA LEU A 94 -2.63 5.28 2.94
C LEU A 94 -2.62 6.81 2.87
N GLU A 95 -1.69 7.44 3.59
CA GLU A 95 -1.56 8.90 3.64
C GLU A 95 -1.25 9.47 2.24
N THR A 96 -0.34 8.82 1.48
CA THR A 96 -0.02 9.23 0.10
C THR A 96 -1.23 9.12 -0.81
N GLY A 97 -1.98 8.02 -0.74
CA GLY A 97 -3.17 7.85 -1.56
C GLY A 97 -4.27 8.85 -1.26
N LEU A 98 -4.53 9.12 0.02
CA LEU A 98 -5.50 10.14 0.45
C LEU A 98 -5.04 11.54 0.00
N LYS A 99 -3.77 11.89 0.24
CA LYS A 99 -3.19 13.17 -0.18
C LYS A 99 -3.34 13.38 -1.68
N ASN A 100 -2.92 12.42 -2.50
CA ASN A 100 -3.00 12.51 -3.96
C ASN A 100 -4.44 12.73 -4.44
N ILE A 101 -5.40 12.02 -3.82
CA ILE A 101 -6.83 12.19 -4.15
C ILE A 101 -7.32 13.57 -3.72
N PHE A 102 -6.98 14.05 -2.51
CA PHE A 102 -7.38 15.38 -2.04
C PHE A 102 -6.84 16.49 -2.94
N GLU A 103 -5.56 16.41 -3.31
CA GLU A 103 -4.91 17.36 -4.21
C GLU A 103 -5.55 17.35 -5.59
N TYR A 104 -5.88 16.17 -6.12
CA TYR A 104 -6.54 16.03 -7.42
C TYR A 104 -7.95 16.63 -7.45
N ILE A 105 -8.78 16.35 -6.44
CA ILE A 105 -10.14 16.89 -6.38
C ILE A 105 -10.20 18.33 -5.84
N GLY A 106 -9.09 18.86 -5.29
CA GLY A 106 -8.99 20.20 -4.74
C GLY A 106 -9.75 20.41 -3.43
N LYS A 107 -10.22 19.34 -2.78
CA LYS A 107 -11.08 19.39 -1.59
C LYS A 107 -10.82 18.23 -0.63
N ILE A 108 -11.23 18.40 0.63
CA ILE A 108 -11.08 17.41 1.70
C ILE A 108 -12.45 17.03 2.25
N PRO A 109 -12.82 15.74 2.32
CA PRO A 109 -14.06 15.29 2.95
C PRO A 109 -14.12 15.71 4.42
N GLY A 110 -15.28 16.17 4.92
CA GLY A 110 -15.45 16.53 6.33
C GLY A 110 -15.32 15.34 7.30
N GLY A 111 -15.40 14.11 6.79
CA GLY A 111 -15.19 12.89 7.56
C GLY A 111 -14.97 11.68 6.65
N ILE A 112 -14.11 10.77 7.10
CA ILE A 112 -13.77 9.54 6.38
C ILE A 112 -14.03 8.35 7.28
N LEU A 113 -14.75 7.35 6.78
CA LEU A 113 -15.00 6.07 7.45
C LEU A 113 -13.95 5.05 6.99
N PHE A 114 -13.28 4.43 7.95
CA PHE A 114 -12.27 3.37 7.73
C PHE A 114 -12.72 2.04 8.33
N ASP A 115 -12.29 0.93 7.73
CA ASP A 115 -12.50 -0.42 8.30
C ASP A 115 -11.34 -0.83 9.19
N ASN A 116 -11.23 -0.21 10.36
CA ASN A 116 -10.26 -0.55 11.41
C ASN A 116 -8.88 -1.06 10.89
N PRO A 117 -8.23 -0.40 9.91
CA PRO A 117 -6.97 -0.91 9.37
C PRO A 117 -5.90 -0.86 10.47
N PRO A 118 -5.10 -1.94 10.65
CA PRO A 118 -4.05 -2.01 11.67
C PRO A 118 -2.97 -0.93 11.50
N THR A 119 -2.88 -0.33 10.33
CA THR A 119 -1.99 0.80 10.02
C THR A 119 -2.41 2.10 10.72
N ILE A 120 -3.70 2.28 11.00
CA ILE A 120 -4.25 3.46 11.67
C ILE A 120 -4.55 3.16 13.14
N VAL A 121 -5.14 1.99 13.42
CA VAL A 121 -5.65 1.63 14.74
C VAL A 121 -4.58 0.88 15.52
N LYS A 122 -4.06 1.49 16.59
CA LYS A 122 -3.10 0.88 17.50
C LYS A 122 -3.78 -0.11 18.46
N LYS A 123 -4.96 0.26 18.97
CA LYS A 123 -5.73 -0.55 19.91
C LYS A 123 -7.22 -0.23 19.82
N VAL A 124 -8.07 -1.25 19.90
CA VAL A 124 -9.50 -1.11 20.10
C VAL A 124 -9.78 -1.11 21.60
N LEU A 125 -10.37 -0.05 22.11
CA LEU A 125 -10.71 0.16 23.51
C LEU A 125 -12.16 -0.26 23.78
N GLU A 126 -12.57 -0.24 25.05
CA GLU A 126 -13.95 -0.48 25.48
C GLU A 126 -14.91 0.54 24.85
N TYR A 127 -16.18 0.15 24.69
CA TYR A 127 -17.25 0.96 24.05
C TYR A 127 -16.94 1.36 22.61
N GLY A 128 -16.11 0.58 21.89
CA GLY A 128 -15.82 0.83 20.49
C GLY A 128 -14.90 2.02 20.22
N LYS A 129 -14.29 2.64 21.22
CA LYS A 129 -13.26 3.67 21.04
C LYS A 129 -12.00 3.05 20.44
N ARG A 130 -11.24 3.84 19.64
CA ARG A 130 -9.98 3.41 19.00
C ARG A 130 -8.86 4.34 19.43
N GLU A 131 -7.73 3.74 19.75
CA GLU A 131 -6.47 4.46 19.87
C GLU A 131 -5.83 4.51 18.49
N ILE A 132 -5.74 5.70 17.92
CA ILE A 132 -5.19 5.95 16.59
C ILE A 132 -3.71 6.23 16.73
N THR A 133 -2.90 5.78 15.73
CA THR A 133 -1.47 6.08 15.68
C THR A 133 -1.22 7.58 15.63
N GLU A 134 -0.16 8.06 16.29
CA GLU A 134 0.13 9.49 16.41
C GLU A 134 0.39 10.14 15.03
N ASN A 135 1.07 9.44 14.15
CA ASN A 135 1.33 9.92 12.80
C ASN A 135 0.04 10.14 12.02
N PHE A 136 -0.91 9.21 12.08
CA PHE A 136 -2.19 9.39 11.41
C PHE A 136 -3.06 10.49 12.04
N LYS A 137 -2.97 10.71 13.36
CA LYS A 137 -3.63 11.84 14.01
C LYS A 137 -3.12 13.17 13.47
N ARG A 138 -1.81 13.32 13.30
CA ARG A 138 -1.20 14.53 12.72
C ARG A 138 -1.68 14.77 11.28
N PHE A 139 -1.73 13.70 10.47
CA PHE A 139 -2.25 13.77 9.11
C PHE A 139 -3.73 14.22 9.09
N ALA A 140 -4.57 13.57 9.89
CA ALA A 140 -6.00 13.90 9.96
C ALA A 140 -6.25 15.31 10.49
N LEU A 141 -5.46 15.76 11.47
CA LEU A 141 -5.53 17.12 12.01
C LEU A 141 -5.11 18.18 10.98
N HIS A 142 -4.02 17.92 10.25
CA HIS A 142 -3.52 18.82 9.22
C HIS A 142 -4.55 19.06 8.11
N TYR A 143 -5.22 17.99 7.63
CA TYR A 143 -6.27 18.10 6.62
C TYR A 143 -7.66 18.41 7.19
N GLY A 144 -7.85 18.40 8.50
CA GLY A 144 -9.07 18.82 9.17
C GLY A 144 -10.27 17.86 9.00
N PHE A 145 -10.05 16.59 8.63
CA PHE A 145 -11.15 15.63 8.51
C PHE A 145 -11.35 14.80 9.78
N LYS A 146 -12.61 14.40 10.03
CA LYS A 146 -12.94 13.47 11.13
C LYS A 146 -12.70 12.02 10.72
N THR A 147 -11.99 11.28 11.55
CA THR A 147 -11.81 9.84 11.40
C THR A 147 -12.94 9.08 12.05
N ASN A 148 -13.64 8.26 11.28
CA ASN A 148 -14.69 7.37 11.76
C ASN A 148 -14.27 5.93 11.48
N PHE A 149 -14.71 4.98 12.32
CA PHE A 149 -14.41 3.57 12.15
C PHE A 149 -15.68 2.75 12.17
N CYS A 150 -15.73 1.70 11.36
CA CYS A 150 -16.83 0.76 11.37
C CYS A 150 -16.96 0.08 12.74
N ASN A 151 -18.19 -0.10 13.21
CA ASN A 151 -18.43 -0.88 14.41
C ASN A 151 -18.14 -2.36 14.17
N PRO A 152 -17.52 -3.06 15.13
CA PRO A 152 -17.35 -4.51 15.02
C PRO A 152 -18.72 -5.17 14.80
N ALA A 153 -18.80 -6.11 13.86
CA ALA A 153 -19.99 -6.87 13.48
C ALA A 153 -21.12 -6.10 12.76
N ARG A 154 -20.92 -4.88 12.29
CA ARG A 154 -21.88 -4.12 11.47
C ARG A 154 -21.38 -3.98 10.02
N ALA A 155 -21.34 -5.08 9.30
CA ALA A 155 -20.94 -5.11 7.87
C ALA A 155 -21.77 -4.16 6.97
N GLN A 156 -22.98 -3.81 7.37
CA GLN A 156 -23.89 -2.93 6.64
C GLN A 156 -23.36 -1.49 6.53
N GLU A 157 -22.57 -1.00 7.49
CA GLU A 157 -21.97 0.35 7.46
C GLU A 157 -20.91 0.49 6.36
N LYS A 158 -20.30 -0.63 5.96
CA LYS A 158 -19.19 -0.70 4.99
C LYS A 158 -19.62 -1.01 3.55
N GLY A 159 -20.87 -1.44 3.36
CA GLY A 159 -21.34 -2.01 2.08
C GLY A 159 -21.08 -1.15 0.85
N HIS A 160 -21.00 0.20 1.00
CA HIS A 160 -20.73 1.08 -0.13
C HIS A 160 -19.30 0.98 -0.63
N VAL A 161 -18.29 1.11 0.28
CA VAL A 161 -16.88 1.09 -0.13
C VAL A 161 -16.44 -0.29 -0.61
N GLU A 162 -16.93 -1.38 0.02
CA GLU A 162 -16.66 -2.75 -0.46
C GLU A 162 -17.17 -2.97 -1.89
N ASN A 163 -18.39 -2.49 -2.17
CA ASN A 163 -18.95 -2.51 -3.52
C ASN A 163 -18.10 -1.69 -4.49
N LYS A 164 -17.57 -0.53 -4.05
CA LYS A 164 -16.75 0.35 -4.89
C LYS A 164 -15.35 -0.23 -5.12
N VAL A 165 -14.72 -0.83 -4.10
CA VAL A 165 -13.47 -1.60 -4.24
C VAL A 165 -13.65 -2.73 -5.27
N GLY A 166 -14.72 -3.53 -5.13
CA GLY A 166 -15.06 -4.57 -6.12
C GLY A 166 -15.37 -4.02 -7.51
N TYR A 167 -16.00 -2.85 -7.60
CA TYR A 167 -16.27 -2.15 -8.85
C TYR A 167 -14.96 -1.74 -9.53
N SER A 168 -14.05 -1.07 -8.82
CA SER A 168 -12.75 -0.65 -9.35
C SER A 168 -11.96 -1.83 -9.89
N ARG A 169 -11.92 -2.95 -9.15
CA ARG A 169 -11.24 -4.18 -9.59
C ARG A 169 -11.80 -4.70 -10.92
N ARG A 170 -13.14 -4.74 -11.07
CA ARG A 170 -13.77 -5.29 -12.28
C ARG A 170 -13.72 -4.35 -13.49
N ASN A 171 -13.68 -3.04 -13.28
CA ASN A 171 -13.80 -2.06 -14.37
C ASN A 171 -12.49 -1.35 -14.72
N PHE A 172 -11.54 -1.24 -13.76
CA PHE A 172 -10.26 -0.57 -13.99
C PHE A 172 -9.08 -1.54 -14.09
N PHE A 173 -9.23 -2.76 -13.53
CA PHE A 173 -8.14 -3.74 -13.45
C PHE A 173 -8.42 -5.04 -14.21
N VAL A 174 -9.36 -5.02 -15.16
CA VAL A 174 -9.62 -6.13 -16.08
C VAL A 174 -9.67 -5.56 -17.51
N PRO A 175 -8.82 -6.05 -18.42
CA PRO A 175 -7.71 -7.02 -18.22
C PRO A 175 -6.66 -6.49 -17.23
N VAL A 176 -5.74 -7.38 -16.77
CA VAL A 176 -4.65 -6.99 -15.85
C VAL A 176 -3.89 -5.81 -16.44
N PRO A 177 -3.81 -4.67 -15.75
CA PRO A 177 -3.14 -3.49 -16.27
C PRO A 177 -1.63 -3.72 -16.41
N GLU A 178 -1.07 -3.23 -17.52
CA GLU A 178 0.36 -3.19 -17.76
C GLU A 178 0.82 -1.74 -17.91
N PHE A 179 1.89 -1.36 -17.21
CA PHE A 179 2.42 -0.01 -17.19
C PHE A 179 3.95 -0.02 -16.95
N LYS A 180 4.59 1.10 -17.22
CA LYS A 180 6.03 1.30 -16.99
C LYS A 180 6.32 2.02 -15.69
N ASP A 181 5.45 2.96 -15.31
CA ASP A 181 5.59 3.80 -14.14
C ASP A 181 4.31 3.80 -13.31
N LEU A 182 4.42 3.48 -12.03
CA LEU A 182 3.28 3.38 -11.11
C LEU A 182 2.66 4.75 -10.80
N GLU A 183 3.45 5.83 -10.79
CA GLU A 183 2.94 7.16 -10.50
C GLU A 183 2.11 7.68 -11.69
N GLU A 184 2.58 7.47 -12.91
CA GLU A 184 1.85 7.80 -14.12
C GLU A 184 0.54 6.99 -14.20
N PHE A 185 0.61 5.69 -13.94
CA PHE A 185 -0.59 4.84 -13.88
C PHE A 185 -1.60 5.33 -12.83
N ASN A 186 -1.13 5.78 -11.68
CA ASN A 186 -1.99 6.35 -10.64
C ASN A 186 -2.67 7.67 -11.06
N LYS A 187 -2.02 8.50 -11.87
CA LYS A 187 -2.64 9.70 -12.48
C LYS A 187 -3.74 9.30 -13.47
N ASP A 188 -3.46 8.32 -14.34
CA ASP A 188 -4.45 7.79 -15.28
C ASP A 188 -5.69 7.24 -14.57
N LEU A 189 -5.52 6.61 -13.41
CA LEU A 189 -6.64 6.10 -12.59
C LEU A 189 -7.53 7.23 -12.06
N LEU A 190 -6.97 8.37 -11.71
CA LEU A 190 -7.76 9.55 -11.30
C LEU A 190 -8.58 10.11 -12.47
N GLU A 191 -8.01 10.17 -13.67
CA GLU A 191 -8.71 10.58 -14.88
C GLU A 191 -9.83 9.60 -15.26
N LYS A 192 -9.57 8.28 -15.20
CA LYS A 192 -10.59 7.23 -15.38
C LYS A 192 -11.73 7.36 -14.39
N ALA A 193 -11.43 7.73 -13.14
CA ALA A 193 -12.47 7.96 -12.13
C ALA A 193 -13.40 9.12 -12.52
N VAL A 194 -12.87 10.21 -13.08
CA VAL A 194 -13.67 11.34 -13.59
C VAL A 194 -14.52 10.91 -14.79
N GLN A 195 -13.96 10.14 -15.72
CA GLN A 195 -14.71 9.58 -16.85
C GLN A 195 -15.86 8.66 -16.39
N ASP A 196 -15.64 7.83 -15.35
CA ASP A 196 -16.65 6.96 -14.74
C ASP A 196 -17.85 7.75 -14.18
N MET A 197 -17.65 9.00 -13.76
CA MET A 197 -18.71 9.84 -13.22
C MET A 197 -19.74 10.29 -14.25
N GLN A 198 -19.50 10.10 -15.55
CA GLN A 198 -20.45 10.40 -16.61
C GLN A 198 -21.63 9.41 -16.68
N ARG A 199 -21.56 8.30 -15.93
CA ARG A 199 -22.69 7.38 -15.78
C ARG A 199 -23.74 7.88 -14.79
N LYS A 200 -24.98 7.40 -14.93
CA LYS A 200 -26.07 7.72 -14.01
C LYS A 200 -25.93 6.97 -12.68
N HIS A 201 -26.24 7.67 -11.60
CA HIS A 201 -26.36 7.06 -10.28
C HIS A 201 -27.53 6.07 -10.25
N TYR A 202 -27.28 4.84 -9.77
CA TYR A 202 -28.20 3.70 -9.84
C TYR A 202 -29.55 3.89 -9.13
N LYS A 203 -29.62 4.78 -8.11
CA LYS A 203 -30.88 5.10 -7.38
C LYS A 203 -31.43 6.47 -7.75
N LYS A 204 -30.56 7.49 -7.91
CA LYS A 204 -30.96 8.89 -8.03
C LYS A 204 -31.25 9.30 -9.48
N GLY A 205 -30.88 8.50 -10.48
CA GLY A 205 -31.12 8.77 -11.90
C GLY A 205 -30.38 9.96 -12.50
N ARG A 206 -29.66 10.75 -11.69
CA ARG A 206 -28.80 11.89 -12.07
C ARG A 206 -27.39 11.41 -12.40
N LEU A 207 -26.61 12.22 -13.12
CA LEU A 207 -25.19 11.92 -13.34
C LEU A 207 -24.43 11.92 -12.01
N ILE A 208 -23.47 11.01 -11.89
CA ILE A 208 -22.60 10.97 -10.70
C ILE A 208 -21.78 12.25 -10.61
N ALA A 209 -21.33 12.81 -11.72
CA ALA A 209 -20.62 14.09 -11.77
C ALA A 209 -21.41 15.24 -11.15
N ASP A 210 -22.73 15.36 -11.46
CA ASP A 210 -23.59 16.39 -10.87
C ASP A 210 -23.71 16.23 -9.35
N LEU A 211 -23.92 14.98 -8.90
CA LEU A 211 -24.01 14.68 -7.47
C LEU A 211 -22.67 14.88 -6.75
N PHE A 212 -21.56 14.63 -7.43
CA PHE A 212 -20.23 14.86 -6.86
C PHE A 212 -19.93 16.36 -6.69
N THR A 213 -20.48 17.23 -7.52
CA THR A 213 -20.40 18.68 -7.31
C THR A 213 -21.07 19.09 -5.98
N GLU A 214 -22.17 18.44 -5.58
CA GLU A 214 -22.79 18.65 -4.28
C GLU A 214 -21.87 18.13 -3.13
N ASP A 215 -21.19 16.99 -3.33
CA ASP A 215 -20.16 16.52 -2.39
C ASP A 215 -19.05 17.57 -2.21
N LEU A 216 -18.48 18.07 -3.33
CA LEU A 216 -17.40 19.07 -3.32
C LEU A 216 -17.80 20.36 -2.59
N THR A 217 -19.07 20.80 -2.73
CA THR A 217 -19.57 21.98 -2.05
C THR A 217 -19.60 21.81 -0.52
N ALA A 218 -19.83 20.59 -0.05
CA ALA A 218 -19.88 20.26 1.38
C ALA A 218 -18.51 19.92 1.98
N MET A 219 -17.44 19.94 1.19
CA MET A 219 -16.07 19.62 1.61
C MET A 219 -15.25 20.86 2.00
N HIS A 220 -14.14 20.64 2.72
CA HIS A 220 -13.19 21.68 3.09
C HIS A 220 -12.20 21.98 1.97
N ASN A 221 -11.61 23.19 2.01
CA ASN A 221 -10.51 23.54 1.12
C ASN A 221 -9.22 22.85 1.55
N LEU A 222 -8.28 22.70 0.60
CA LEU A 222 -6.92 22.24 0.89
C LEU A 222 -6.17 23.26 1.78
N PRO A 223 -5.29 22.81 2.68
CA PRO A 223 -4.36 23.69 3.37
C PRO A 223 -3.35 24.30 2.38
N GLU A 224 -2.78 25.45 2.73
CA GLU A 224 -1.78 26.14 1.89
C GLU A 224 -0.52 25.29 1.66
N THR A 225 -0.11 24.54 2.66
CA THR A 225 1.07 23.66 2.58
C THR A 225 0.63 22.19 2.63
N PRO A 226 1.12 21.33 1.73
CA PRO A 226 0.82 19.91 1.77
C PRO A 226 1.49 19.25 2.98
N PHE A 227 0.86 18.21 3.53
CA PHE A 227 1.47 17.39 4.59
C PHE A 227 2.69 16.64 4.06
N GLU A 228 3.78 16.69 4.82
CA GLU A 228 4.98 15.93 4.50
C GLU A 228 4.87 14.50 5.03
N ILE A 229 4.64 13.56 4.13
CA ILE A 229 4.49 12.14 4.46
C ILE A 229 5.88 11.52 4.61
N GLY A 230 6.08 10.82 5.73
CA GLY A 230 7.30 10.07 5.98
C GLY A 230 7.37 9.52 7.39
N ARG A 231 7.85 8.29 7.50
CA ARG A 231 8.22 7.68 8.78
C ARG A 231 9.71 7.85 8.99
N TYR A 232 10.07 8.52 10.07
CA TYR A 232 11.47 8.74 10.45
C TYR A 232 11.90 7.71 11.49
N GLU A 233 13.05 7.07 11.24
CA GLU A 233 13.60 6.08 12.14
C GLU A 233 15.13 6.23 12.24
N LYS A 234 15.66 6.25 13.47
CA LYS A 234 17.11 6.27 13.69
C LYS A 234 17.63 4.85 13.61
N VAL A 235 18.64 4.62 12.78
CA VAL A 235 19.21 3.30 12.50
C VAL A 235 20.73 3.34 12.58
N LYS A 236 21.35 2.18 12.75
CA LYS A 236 22.82 2.04 12.70
C LYS A 236 23.21 1.23 11.46
N ALA A 237 24.13 1.77 10.67
CA ALA A 237 24.72 1.03 9.57
C ALA A 237 25.61 -0.11 10.11
N ASP A 238 25.54 -1.27 9.48
CA ASP A 238 26.38 -2.43 9.82
C ASP A 238 27.82 -2.26 9.28
N LYS A 239 28.66 -3.28 9.49
CA LYS A 239 30.03 -3.30 8.98
C LYS A 239 30.15 -3.31 7.46
N TYR A 240 29.05 -3.61 6.76
CA TYR A 240 28.97 -3.57 5.30
C TYR A 240 28.33 -2.28 4.78
N ALA A 241 28.13 -1.29 5.66
CA ALA A 241 27.44 -0.05 5.40
C ALA A 241 25.99 -0.24 4.90
N LYS A 242 25.27 -1.18 5.49
CA LYS A 242 23.86 -1.42 5.23
C LYS A 242 23.03 -1.03 6.46
N VAL A 243 21.86 -0.47 6.21
CA VAL A 243 20.85 -0.18 7.23
C VAL A 243 19.66 -1.12 7.07
N ARG A 244 18.94 -1.36 8.16
CA ARG A 244 17.77 -2.23 8.15
C ARG A 244 16.52 -1.44 8.46
N PHE A 245 15.47 -1.62 7.62
CA PHE A 245 14.16 -1.03 7.81
C PHE A 245 13.08 -2.02 7.35
N ASP A 246 12.01 -2.19 8.13
CA ASP A 246 10.90 -3.13 7.85
C ASP A 246 11.39 -4.53 7.42
N ASN A 247 12.40 -5.07 8.11
CA ASN A 247 13.05 -6.35 7.82
C ASN A 247 13.77 -6.43 6.45
N LYS A 248 13.96 -5.30 5.76
CA LYS A 248 14.71 -5.19 4.50
C LYS A 248 16.04 -4.50 4.74
N GLN A 249 17.02 -4.76 3.88
CA GLN A 249 18.34 -4.14 3.95
C GLN A 249 18.51 -3.13 2.80
N TYR A 250 19.12 -2.01 3.10
CA TYR A 250 19.41 -0.94 2.15
C TYR A 250 20.86 -0.52 2.29
N SER A 251 21.59 -0.48 1.18
CA SER A 251 22.97 -0.02 1.20
C SER A 251 23.07 1.47 1.51
N THR A 252 24.18 1.86 2.10
CA THR A 252 24.58 3.27 2.24
C THR A 252 25.92 3.49 1.54
N SER A 253 26.69 4.49 1.94
CA SER A 253 28.08 4.62 1.50
C SER A 253 29.03 3.96 2.52
N PRO A 254 30.12 3.31 2.09
CA PRO A 254 31.11 2.69 2.98
C PRO A 254 31.67 3.58 4.09
N ILE A 255 31.67 4.91 3.90
CA ILE A 255 32.10 5.88 4.90
C ILE A 255 31.21 5.94 6.15
N PHE A 256 29.97 5.42 6.04
CA PHE A 256 29.00 5.37 7.13
C PHE A 256 28.96 4.02 7.85
N ALA A 257 29.83 3.07 7.52
CA ALA A 257 29.90 1.78 8.22
C ALA A 257 30.05 1.98 9.75
N GLY A 258 29.14 1.39 10.51
CA GLY A 258 29.11 1.50 11.97
C GLY A 258 28.53 2.80 12.53
N LYS A 259 28.19 3.79 11.71
CA LYS A 259 27.64 5.09 12.13
C LYS A 259 26.11 5.04 12.31
N GLN A 260 25.62 5.99 13.09
CA GLN A 260 24.18 6.27 13.21
C GLN A 260 23.73 7.07 11.98
N LEU A 261 22.52 6.78 11.51
CA LEU A 261 21.90 7.41 10.36
C LEU A 261 20.40 7.57 10.64
N TRP A 262 19.74 8.38 9.83
CA TRP A 262 18.29 8.49 9.81
C TRP A 262 17.74 7.88 8.53
N ILE A 263 16.60 7.22 8.64
CA ILE A 263 15.78 6.81 7.49
C ILE A 263 14.53 7.67 7.49
N ARG A 264 14.19 8.22 6.33
CA ARG A 264 12.85 8.71 6.00
C ARG A 264 12.23 7.74 5.00
N ALA A 265 11.18 7.04 5.43
CA ALA A 265 10.44 6.10 4.59
C ALA A 265 9.14 6.72 4.10
N THR A 266 8.95 6.77 2.79
CA THR A 266 7.69 7.14 2.12
C THR A 266 6.97 5.88 1.62
N ALA A 267 5.87 6.04 0.88
CA ALA A 267 5.19 4.91 0.23
C ALA A 267 6.07 4.21 -0.80
N GLN A 268 6.99 4.92 -1.45
CA GLN A 268 7.76 4.41 -2.59
C GLN A 268 9.26 4.37 -2.35
N GLU A 269 9.77 5.17 -1.42
CA GLU A 269 11.20 5.39 -1.26
C GLU A 269 11.68 5.21 0.18
N ILE A 270 12.92 4.82 0.30
CA ILE A 270 13.73 4.85 1.52
C ILE A 270 14.87 5.83 1.29
N ILE A 271 14.85 6.94 2.01
CA ILE A 271 15.86 7.98 1.96
C ILE A 271 16.70 7.85 3.22
N VAL A 272 17.98 7.54 3.05
CA VAL A 272 18.96 7.49 4.15
C VAL A 272 19.63 8.83 4.27
N MET A 273 19.68 9.37 5.48
CA MET A 273 20.23 10.67 5.80
C MET A 273 21.29 10.56 6.91
N ASP A 274 22.23 11.46 6.93
CA ASP A 274 23.23 11.59 8.01
C ASP A 274 22.62 12.26 9.26
N GLU A 275 23.47 12.53 10.25
CA GLU A 275 23.04 13.17 11.50
C GLU A 275 22.64 14.65 11.32
N ASP A 276 23.08 15.28 10.23
CA ASP A 276 22.76 16.65 9.86
C ASP A 276 21.58 16.74 8.87
N TRP A 277 20.87 15.64 8.67
CA TRP A 277 19.71 15.51 7.78
C TRP A 277 20.02 15.66 6.29
N HIS A 278 21.28 15.55 5.88
CA HIS A 278 21.66 15.53 4.47
C HIS A 278 21.38 14.13 3.89
N GLU A 279 20.79 14.10 2.71
CA GLU A 279 20.55 12.84 1.99
C GLU A 279 21.89 12.19 1.62
N VAL A 280 22.07 10.95 2.10
CA VAL A 280 23.23 10.12 1.79
C VAL A 280 22.96 9.28 0.55
N ILE A 281 21.79 8.67 0.48
CA ILE A 281 21.38 7.78 -0.61
C ILE A 281 19.88 7.55 -0.58
N ARG A 282 19.31 7.28 -1.75
CA ARG A 282 17.89 6.98 -1.94
C ARG A 282 17.74 5.63 -2.62
N HIS A 283 16.77 4.84 -2.16
CA HIS A 283 16.37 3.56 -2.74
C HIS A 283 14.87 3.52 -2.96
N GLN A 284 14.44 2.75 -3.93
CA GLN A 284 13.05 2.32 -3.97
C GLN A 284 12.75 1.43 -2.77
N ARG A 285 11.63 1.69 -2.08
CA ARG A 285 11.19 0.89 -0.95
C ARG A 285 10.86 -0.53 -1.40
N LEU A 286 11.43 -1.51 -0.72
CA LEU A 286 11.25 -2.90 -1.02
C LEU A 286 9.96 -3.43 -0.40
N TYR A 287 9.14 -4.05 -1.25
CA TYR A 287 7.96 -4.82 -0.88
C TYR A 287 8.11 -6.27 -1.32
N GLY A 288 7.29 -7.17 -0.76
CA GLY A 288 7.28 -8.58 -1.19
C GLY A 288 8.56 -9.35 -0.82
N LYS A 289 9.03 -10.20 -1.75
CA LYS A 289 10.08 -11.20 -1.48
C LYS A 289 11.49 -10.64 -1.46
N LYS A 290 11.77 -9.58 -2.21
CA LYS A 290 13.12 -8.98 -2.29
C LYS A 290 13.57 -8.48 -0.91
N GLN A 291 14.76 -8.86 -0.48
CA GLN A 291 15.25 -8.58 0.89
C GLN A 291 16.27 -7.45 0.96
N GLU A 292 16.88 -7.10 -0.17
CA GLU A 292 17.98 -6.14 -0.21
C GLU A 292 17.88 -5.21 -1.41
N ALA A 293 18.12 -3.91 -1.19
CA ALA A 293 18.38 -2.91 -2.21
C ALA A 293 19.83 -2.45 -2.11
N MET A 294 20.58 -2.68 -3.18
CA MET A 294 22.01 -2.37 -3.23
C MET A 294 22.31 -1.33 -4.32
N ASN A 295 22.90 -0.21 -3.93
CA ASN A 295 23.53 0.73 -4.86
C ASN A 295 25.05 0.54 -4.75
N TRP A 296 25.65 0.06 -5.81
CA TRP A 296 27.09 -0.27 -5.86
C TRP A 296 27.99 0.91 -6.10
N VAL A 297 27.48 2.03 -6.62
CA VAL A 297 28.28 3.22 -6.97
C VAL A 297 29.15 3.69 -5.82
N PRO A 298 28.66 3.89 -4.58
CA PRO A 298 29.52 4.29 -3.47
C PRO A 298 30.61 3.26 -3.10
N TYR A 299 30.45 1.99 -3.48
CA TYR A 299 31.37 0.90 -3.16
C TYR A 299 32.48 0.73 -4.21
N LEU A 300 32.34 1.29 -5.41
CA LEU A 300 33.34 1.13 -6.49
C LEU A 300 34.75 1.58 -6.06
N GLN A 301 34.86 2.66 -5.28
CA GLN A 301 36.17 3.11 -4.76
C GLN A 301 36.79 2.11 -3.79
N LEU A 302 35.97 1.44 -2.96
CA LEU A 302 36.46 0.41 -2.04
C LEU A 302 36.91 -0.82 -2.84
N MET A 303 36.18 -1.23 -3.88
CA MET A 303 36.55 -2.31 -4.77
C MET A 303 37.83 -2.02 -5.56
N ALA A 304 38.02 -0.76 -6.01
CA ALA A 304 39.23 -0.33 -6.70
C ALA A 304 40.49 -0.42 -5.84
N LYS A 305 40.37 -0.39 -4.50
CA LYS A 305 41.50 -0.64 -3.59
C LYS A 305 41.91 -2.11 -3.54
N ARG A 306 41.01 -3.05 -3.84
CA ARG A 306 41.23 -4.50 -3.81
C ARG A 306 40.61 -5.20 -5.03
N PRO A 307 41.07 -4.90 -6.26
CA PRO A 307 40.42 -5.38 -7.50
C PRO A 307 40.41 -6.90 -7.64
N THR A 308 41.35 -7.60 -7.03
CA THR A 308 41.39 -9.07 -7.05
C THR A 308 40.24 -9.73 -6.28
N ALA A 309 39.67 -9.03 -5.31
CA ALA A 309 38.53 -9.51 -4.56
C ALA A 309 37.18 -9.31 -5.31
N LEU A 310 37.18 -8.54 -6.40
CA LEU A 310 35.98 -8.20 -7.18
C LEU A 310 35.17 -9.43 -7.57
N LYS A 311 35.80 -10.47 -8.09
CA LYS A 311 35.15 -11.71 -8.55
C LYS A 311 34.38 -12.49 -7.47
N TYR A 312 34.63 -12.17 -6.19
CA TYR A 312 33.95 -12.79 -5.04
C TYR A 312 32.82 -11.91 -4.50
N THR A 313 32.51 -10.80 -5.14
CA THR A 313 31.46 -9.87 -4.69
C THR A 313 30.15 -10.15 -5.42
N ALA A 314 29.02 -9.88 -4.74
CA ALA A 314 27.70 -9.92 -5.38
C ALA A 314 27.59 -8.93 -6.55
N PHE A 315 28.32 -7.80 -6.51
CA PHE A 315 28.41 -6.85 -7.60
C PHE A 315 28.90 -7.51 -8.89
N PHE A 316 29.97 -8.31 -8.83
CA PHE A 316 30.52 -8.99 -9.99
C PHE A 316 29.49 -9.89 -10.69
N HIS A 317 28.72 -10.64 -9.90
CA HIS A 317 27.68 -11.53 -10.42
C HIS A 317 26.44 -10.82 -10.96
N GLN A 318 26.27 -9.55 -10.64
CA GLN A 318 25.18 -8.70 -11.18
C GLN A 318 25.59 -7.96 -12.47
N LEU A 319 26.87 -7.97 -12.82
CA LEU A 319 27.33 -7.38 -14.09
C LEU A 319 26.88 -8.22 -15.28
N PRO A 320 26.67 -7.60 -16.47
CA PRO A 320 26.52 -8.32 -17.72
C PRO A 320 27.70 -9.28 -17.96
N GLU A 321 27.45 -10.44 -18.56
CA GLU A 321 28.47 -11.48 -18.80
C GLU A 321 29.74 -10.94 -19.49
N ILE A 322 29.57 -10.07 -20.48
CA ILE A 322 30.70 -9.44 -21.18
C ILE A 322 31.60 -8.63 -20.23
N LEU A 323 31.05 -7.97 -19.23
CA LEU A 323 31.81 -7.25 -18.22
C LEU A 323 32.46 -8.21 -17.21
N GLN A 324 31.80 -9.31 -16.87
CA GLN A 324 32.37 -10.36 -16.01
C GLN A 324 33.59 -11.00 -16.69
N GLU A 325 33.51 -11.35 -17.98
CA GLU A 325 34.63 -11.86 -18.76
C GLU A 325 35.77 -10.87 -18.86
N TYR A 326 35.45 -9.58 -19.17
CA TYR A 326 36.45 -8.52 -19.24
C TYR A 326 37.20 -8.38 -17.91
N PHE A 327 36.51 -8.29 -16.78
CA PHE A 327 37.16 -8.19 -15.46
C PHE A 327 37.87 -9.45 -15.03
N ALA A 328 37.48 -10.64 -15.51
CA ALA A 328 38.19 -11.88 -15.24
C ALA A 328 39.56 -11.94 -15.95
N GLN A 329 39.65 -11.36 -17.15
CA GLN A 329 40.87 -11.39 -17.99
C GLN A 329 41.80 -10.22 -17.76
N CYS A 330 41.30 -9.10 -17.20
CA CYS A 330 42.12 -7.90 -17.00
C CYS A 330 43.22 -8.05 -15.95
N TYR A 331 44.38 -7.47 -16.21
CA TYR A 331 45.45 -7.30 -15.24
C TYR A 331 45.06 -6.29 -14.14
N TYR A 332 45.72 -6.39 -12.99
CA TYR A 332 45.42 -5.54 -11.80
C TYR A 332 45.30 -4.04 -12.07
N PRO A 333 46.27 -3.35 -12.79
CA PRO A 333 46.15 -1.92 -13.09
C PRO A 333 44.95 -1.57 -13.94
N GLN A 334 44.61 -2.40 -14.93
CA GLN A 334 43.48 -2.23 -15.82
C GLN A 334 42.13 -2.37 -15.04
N LYS A 335 42.04 -3.35 -14.15
CA LYS A 335 40.87 -3.54 -13.28
C LYS A 335 40.61 -2.28 -12.43
N LYS A 336 41.68 -1.70 -11.86
CA LYS A 336 41.59 -0.48 -11.07
C LYS A 336 41.11 0.70 -11.89
N ALA A 337 41.66 0.89 -13.08
CA ALA A 337 41.26 1.95 -14.00
C ALA A 337 39.80 1.80 -14.44
N SER A 338 39.40 0.59 -14.86
CA SER A 338 38.03 0.30 -15.29
C SER A 338 36.99 0.52 -14.19
N LEU A 339 37.28 0.14 -12.95
CA LEU A 339 36.39 0.41 -11.81
C LEU A 339 36.22 1.90 -11.51
N ASN A 340 37.24 2.73 -11.79
CA ASN A 340 37.14 4.17 -11.68
C ASN A 340 36.30 4.81 -12.81
N ILE A 341 36.27 4.20 -13.99
CA ILE A 341 35.46 4.66 -15.13
C ILE A 341 33.96 4.34 -14.92
N LEU A 342 33.66 3.21 -14.26
CA LEU A 342 32.28 2.82 -13.94
C LEU A 342 31.61 3.71 -12.88
N ARG A 343 32.33 4.63 -12.31
CA ARG A 343 31.85 5.63 -11.34
C ARG A 343 31.19 6.82 -12.03
#